data_4a4b000858d276282efba13d37fdaa6f
#
_entry.id   4a4b000858d276282efba13d37fdaa6f
#
_cell.length_a   1.000
_cell.length_b   1.000
_cell.length_c   1.000
_cell.angle_alpha   90.00
_cell.angle_beta   90.00
_cell.angle_gamma   90.00
#
_symmetry.space_group_name_H-M   'P 1'
#
loop_
_entity.id
_entity.type
_entity.pdbx_description
1 polymer ?
#
loop_
_entity_poly.entity_id
_entity_poly.type
_entity_poly.pdbx_seq_one_letter_code
_entity_poly.pdbx_strand_id
1 'polypeptide(L)'
;MTVHIDNEQLAELKDVLEDEFGILISTYLADAKLRLQLIEQGLQNQDYDAVRLAAHSLKGASANIGALILAQLCEQLEHDCKLQKYSNLDTLVISITEELSI
;
A
#
# COMPACT_ATOMS: atom_id res chain seq x y z
N MET A 1 9.01 -10.14 -7.36
CA MET A 1 8.03 -9.39 -6.57
C MET A 1 8.46 -9.37 -5.12
N THR A 2 8.55 -8.20 -4.50
CA THR A 2 9.12 -8.02 -3.16
C THR A 2 8.10 -7.71 -2.07
N VAL A 3 6.80 -7.62 -2.42
CA VAL A 3 5.74 -7.39 -1.44
C VAL A 3 5.60 -8.61 -0.53
N HIS A 4 5.66 -8.37 0.79
CA HIS A 4 5.47 -9.43 1.78
C HIS A 4 3.99 -9.74 1.95
N ILE A 5 3.61 -10.98 1.68
CA ILE A 5 2.22 -11.43 1.72
C ILE A 5 2.10 -12.57 2.74
N ASP A 6 1.02 -12.56 3.51
CA ASP A 6 0.69 -13.63 4.46
C ASP A 6 0.48 -14.94 3.68
N ASN A 7 1.25 -15.97 4.01
CA ASN A 7 1.24 -17.23 3.27
C ASN A 7 -0.07 -17.99 3.38
N GLU A 8 -0.75 -17.93 4.53
CA GLU A 8 -2.05 -18.57 4.70
C GLU A 8 -3.11 -17.88 3.85
N GLN A 9 -3.15 -16.56 3.90
CA GLN A 9 -4.09 -15.78 3.11
C GLN A 9 -3.82 -15.93 1.61
N LEU A 10 -2.55 -15.99 1.22
CA LEU A 10 -2.16 -16.23 -0.16
C LEU A 10 -2.65 -17.59 -0.66
N ALA A 11 -2.49 -18.63 0.16
CA ALA A 11 -2.97 -19.98 -0.18
C ALA A 11 -4.49 -20.01 -0.34
N GLU A 12 -5.23 -19.34 0.57
CA GLU A 12 -6.69 -19.23 0.48
C GLU A 12 -7.13 -18.54 -0.80
N LEU A 13 -6.50 -17.42 -1.14
CA LEU A 13 -6.79 -16.68 -2.37
C LEU A 13 -6.52 -17.54 -3.60
N LYS A 14 -5.41 -18.26 -3.60
CA LYS A 14 -5.02 -19.12 -4.71
C LYS A 14 -6.01 -20.26 -4.90
N ASP A 15 -6.48 -20.87 -3.82
CA ASP A 15 -7.46 -21.95 -3.86
C ASP A 15 -8.81 -21.47 -4.39
N VAL A 16 -9.24 -20.26 -3.99
CA VAL A 16 -10.53 -19.70 -4.39
C VAL A 16 -10.51 -19.19 -5.84
N LEU A 17 -9.41 -18.56 -6.25
CA LEU A 17 -9.34 -17.85 -7.54
C LEU A 17 -8.72 -18.68 -8.66
N GLU A 18 -7.94 -19.69 -8.33
CA GLU A 18 -7.29 -20.58 -9.29
C GLU A 18 -6.57 -19.79 -10.40
N ASP A 19 -7.06 -19.87 -11.66
CA ASP A 19 -6.43 -19.25 -12.82
C ASP A 19 -6.47 -17.72 -12.79
N GLU A 20 -7.34 -17.13 -11.99
CA GLU A 20 -7.47 -15.67 -11.87
C GLU A 20 -6.49 -15.07 -10.88
N PHE A 21 -5.77 -15.89 -10.12
CA PHE A 21 -4.85 -15.42 -9.08
C PHE A 21 -3.78 -14.48 -9.63
N GLY A 22 -3.18 -14.83 -10.77
CA GLY A 22 -2.16 -13.99 -11.40
C GLY A 22 -2.70 -12.63 -11.83
N ILE A 23 -3.95 -12.61 -12.31
CA ILE A 23 -4.62 -11.37 -12.71
C ILE A 23 -4.88 -10.49 -11.48
N LEU A 24 -5.33 -11.11 -10.38
CA LEU A 24 -5.56 -10.38 -9.13
C LEU A 24 -4.28 -9.70 -8.63
N ILE A 25 -3.16 -10.41 -8.59
CA ILE A 25 -1.88 -9.87 -8.15
C ILE A 25 -1.40 -8.74 -9.08
N SER A 26 -1.49 -8.93 -10.39
CA SER A 26 -1.08 -7.91 -11.36
C SER A 26 -1.93 -6.64 -11.23
N THR A 27 -3.23 -6.80 -11.06
CA THR A 27 -4.16 -5.68 -10.88
C THR A 27 -3.86 -4.93 -9.59
N TYR A 28 -3.63 -5.67 -8.50
CA TYR A 28 -3.24 -5.07 -7.22
C TYR A 28 -1.97 -4.23 -7.35
N LEU A 29 -0.93 -4.79 -7.98
CA LEU A 29 0.36 -4.10 -8.11
C LEU A 29 0.24 -2.84 -8.96
N ALA A 30 -0.52 -2.89 -10.06
CA ALA A 30 -0.73 -1.72 -10.91
C ALA A 30 -1.47 -0.63 -10.14
N ASP A 31 -2.52 -0.98 -9.41
CA ASP A 31 -3.29 -0.03 -8.60
C ASP A 31 -2.43 0.54 -7.47
N ALA A 32 -1.66 -0.30 -6.79
CA ALA A 32 -0.78 0.13 -5.70
C ALA A 32 0.25 1.16 -6.17
N LYS A 33 0.83 0.96 -7.36
CA LYS A 33 1.78 1.92 -7.94
C LYS A 33 1.14 3.26 -8.25
N LEU A 34 -0.09 3.25 -8.76
CA LEU A 34 -0.84 4.50 -9.00
C LEU A 34 -1.10 5.24 -7.69
N ARG A 35 -1.48 4.53 -6.65
CA ARG A 35 -1.73 5.13 -5.34
C ARG A 35 -0.46 5.66 -4.71
N LEU A 36 0.66 4.97 -4.90
CA LEU A 36 1.97 5.47 -4.45
C LEU A 36 2.33 6.78 -5.15
N GLN A 37 2.07 6.90 -6.46
CA GLN A 37 2.27 8.14 -7.19
C GLN A 37 1.42 9.28 -6.61
N LEU A 38 0.18 9.02 -6.24
CA LEU A 38 -0.68 10.02 -5.60
C LEU A 38 -0.13 10.45 -4.24
N ILE A 39 0.42 9.51 -3.47
CA ILE A 39 1.08 9.81 -2.20
C ILE A 39 2.29 10.72 -2.42
N GLU A 40 3.14 10.38 -3.37
CA GLU A 40 4.34 11.16 -3.70
C GLU A 40 3.99 12.57 -4.17
N GLN A 41 3.00 12.70 -5.04
CA GLN A 41 2.50 13.99 -5.50
C GLN A 41 1.93 14.82 -4.36
N GLY A 42 1.15 14.20 -3.48
CA GLY A 42 0.60 14.86 -2.31
C GLY A 42 1.67 15.41 -1.38
N LEU A 43 2.73 14.63 -1.15
CA LEU A 43 3.87 15.10 -0.35
C LEU A 43 4.57 16.29 -1.00
N GLN A 44 4.83 16.23 -2.30
CA GLN A 44 5.46 17.31 -3.04
C GLN A 44 4.65 18.60 -2.95
N ASN A 45 3.33 18.50 -3.01
CA ASN A 45 2.43 19.64 -3.00
C ASN A 45 1.99 20.03 -1.58
N GLN A 46 2.48 19.35 -0.57
CA GLN A 46 2.04 19.51 0.83
C GLN A 46 0.54 19.37 1.00
N ASP A 47 -0.05 18.52 0.15
CA ASP A 47 -1.47 18.16 0.22
C ASP A 47 -1.62 16.89 1.07
N TYR A 48 -1.58 17.07 2.37
CA TYR A 48 -1.56 15.94 3.31
C TYR A 48 -2.91 15.22 3.38
N ASP A 49 -3.98 15.86 3.00
CA ASP A 49 -5.28 15.20 2.91
C ASP A 49 -5.29 14.21 1.74
N ALA A 50 -4.71 14.59 0.61
CA ALA A 50 -4.56 13.67 -0.53
C ALA A 50 -3.66 12.47 -0.16
N VAL A 51 -2.58 12.71 0.58
CA VAL A 51 -1.70 11.65 1.08
C VAL A 51 -2.47 10.69 1.98
N ARG A 52 -3.25 11.23 2.91
CA ARG A 52 -4.05 10.44 3.83
C ARG A 52 -5.06 9.56 3.11
N LEU A 53 -5.79 10.13 2.14
CA LEU A 53 -6.80 9.39 1.38
C LEU A 53 -6.17 8.26 0.54
N ALA A 54 -5.06 8.55 -0.13
CA ALA A 54 -4.37 7.54 -0.92
C ALA A 54 -3.79 6.43 -0.05
N ALA A 55 -3.22 6.77 1.10
CA ALA A 55 -2.71 5.80 2.07
C ALA A 55 -3.83 4.91 2.61
N HIS A 56 -4.99 5.48 2.92
CA HIS A 56 -6.16 4.73 3.38
C HIS A 56 -6.60 3.70 2.33
N SER A 57 -6.70 4.11 1.08
CA SER A 57 -7.05 3.21 -0.02
C SER A 57 -6.04 2.08 -0.21
N LEU A 58 -4.76 2.42 -0.18
CA LEU A 58 -3.70 1.43 -0.36
C LEU A 58 -3.66 0.46 0.83
N LYS A 59 -3.92 0.94 2.03
CA LYS A 59 -4.04 0.10 3.23
C LYS A 59 -5.10 -0.98 3.03
N GLY A 60 -6.30 -0.59 2.62
CA GLY A 60 -7.40 -1.52 2.41
C GLY A 60 -7.10 -2.57 1.35
N ALA A 61 -6.59 -2.13 0.20
CA ALA A 61 -6.24 -3.03 -0.90
C ALA A 61 -5.15 -4.02 -0.48
N SER A 62 -4.15 -3.53 0.27
CA SER A 62 -3.02 -4.36 0.72
C SER A 62 -3.46 -5.39 1.75
N ALA A 63 -4.32 -5.01 2.69
CA ALA A 63 -4.86 -5.93 3.69
C ALA A 63 -5.68 -7.04 3.02
N ASN A 64 -6.48 -6.71 2.02
CA ASN A 64 -7.31 -7.68 1.31
C ASN A 64 -6.50 -8.77 0.60
N ILE A 65 -5.30 -8.46 0.15
CA ILE A 65 -4.43 -9.43 -0.53
C ILE A 65 -3.41 -10.07 0.41
N GLY A 66 -3.41 -9.71 1.69
CA GLY A 66 -2.49 -10.26 2.68
C GLY A 66 -1.12 -9.59 2.71
N ALA A 67 -0.95 -8.42 2.09
CA ALA A 67 0.29 -7.65 2.15
C ALA A 67 0.32 -6.86 3.45
N LEU A 68 0.52 -7.55 4.56
CA LEU A 68 0.31 -6.99 5.90
C LEU A 68 1.36 -5.94 6.29
N ILE A 69 2.60 -6.11 5.89
CA ILE A 69 3.66 -5.12 6.15
C ILE A 69 3.33 -3.81 5.45
N LEU A 70 2.93 -3.90 4.18
CA LEU A 70 2.55 -2.72 3.40
C LEU A 70 1.30 -2.05 3.98
N ALA A 71 0.31 -2.84 4.39
CA ALA A 71 -0.89 -2.31 5.04
C ALA A 71 -0.55 -1.56 6.33
N GLN A 72 0.36 -2.07 7.15
CA GLN A 72 0.81 -1.42 8.38
C GLN A 72 1.53 -0.11 8.11
N LEU A 73 2.39 -0.07 7.09
CA LEU A 73 3.09 1.15 6.70
C LEU A 73 2.10 2.23 6.24
N CYS A 74 1.10 1.84 5.46
CA CYS A 74 0.06 2.76 4.99
C CYS A 74 -0.81 3.26 6.15
N GLU A 75 -1.12 2.39 7.12
CA GLU A 75 -1.87 2.78 8.32
C GLU A 75 -1.10 3.82 9.12
N GLN A 76 0.20 3.64 9.30
CA GLN A 76 1.04 4.61 10.00
C GLN A 76 1.08 5.95 9.26
N LEU A 77 1.19 5.91 7.94
CA LEU A 77 1.19 7.11 7.11
C LEU A 77 -0.14 7.87 7.23
N GLU A 78 -1.25 7.16 7.14
CA GLU A 78 -2.59 7.72 7.32
C GLU A 78 -2.73 8.37 8.69
N HIS A 79 -2.32 7.66 9.73
CA HIS A 79 -2.40 8.09 11.12
C HIS A 79 -1.59 9.37 11.36
N ASP A 80 -0.35 9.39 10.89
CA ASP A 80 0.53 10.56 11.05
C ASP A 80 -0.02 11.78 10.33
N CYS A 81 -0.63 11.61 9.15
CA CYS A 81 -1.30 12.70 8.44
C CYS A 81 -2.49 13.24 9.24
N LYS A 82 -3.30 12.38 9.84
CA LYS A 82 -4.44 12.79 10.68
C LYS A 82 -4.00 13.59 11.89
N LEU A 83 -2.88 13.20 12.50
CA LEU A 83 -2.34 13.87 13.68
C LEU A 83 -1.46 15.06 13.33
N GLN A 84 -1.31 15.40 12.06
CA GLN A 84 -0.46 16.48 11.57
C GLN A 84 1.01 16.31 11.98
N LYS A 85 1.46 15.05 12.07
CA LYS A 85 2.84 14.69 12.37
C LYS A 85 3.58 14.39 11.08
N TYR A 86 4.13 15.43 10.46
CA TYR A 86 4.68 15.32 9.10
C TYR A 86 6.18 14.99 9.04
N SER A 87 6.86 14.91 10.19
CA SER A 87 8.31 14.74 10.22
C SER A 87 8.81 13.41 9.69
N ASN A 88 7.99 12.34 9.79
CA ASN A 88 8.39 11.00 9.38
C ASN A 88 7.74 10.53 8.07
N LEU A 89 6.99 11.40 7.38
CA LEU A 89 6.25 10.99 6.19
C LEU A 89 7.18 10.54 5.07
N ASP A 90 8.28 11.25 4.83
CA ASP A 90 9.25 10.88 3.80
C ASP A 90 9.84 9.48 4.06
N THR A 91 10.20 9.19 5.32
CA THR A 91 10.72 7.89 5.71
C THR A 91 9.71 6.78 5.48
N LEU A 92 8.44 7.01 5.83
CA LEU A 92 7.37 6.04 5.61
C LEU A 92 7.14 5.80 4.13
N VAL A 93 7.16 6.83 3.31
CA VAL A 93 6.98 6.69 1.86
C VAL A 93 8.15 5.93 1.24
N ILE A 94 9.38 6.16 1.69
CA ILE A 94 10.53 5.36 1.25
C ILE A 94 10.32 3.89 1.58
N SER A 95 9.87 3.57 2.79
CA SER A 95 9.60 2.20 3.20
C SER A 95 8.49 1.55 2.36
N ILE A 96 7.43 2.29 2.06
CA ILE A 96 6.35 1.82 1.19
C ILE A 96 6.89 1.54 -0.21
N THR A 97 7.70 2.45 -0.75
CA THR A 97 8.31 2.30 -2.06
C THR A 97 9.19 1.05 -2.13
N GLU A 98 10.01 0.83 -1.12
CA GLU A 98 10.85 -0.37 -1.03
C GLU A 98 10.02 -1.64 -0.96
N GLU A 99 8.95 -1.65 -0.17
CA GLU A 99 8.06 -2.81 -0.05
C GLU A 99 7.36 -3.13 -1.36
N LEU A 100 7.03 -2.11 -2.16
CA LEU A 100 6.41 -2.29 -3.47
C LEU A 100 7.40 -2.53 -4.61
N SER A 101 8.71 -2.40 -4.37
CA SER A 101 9.69 -2.56 -5.43
C SER A 101 9.76 -4.01 -5.92
N ILE A 102 10.01 -4.16 -7.20
CA ILE A 102 10.02 -5.44 -7.89
C ILE A 102 11.43 -5.80 -8.28
#